data_d69c9aa728aa20258c6ba0343e5d73bc
#
_entry.id   d69c9aa728aa20258c6ba0343e5d73bc
#
_cell.length_a   1.000
_cell.length_b   1.000
_cell.length_c   1.000
_cell.angle_alpha   90.00
_cell.angle_beta   90.00
_cell.angle_gamma   90.00
#
_symmetry.space_group_name_H-M   'P 1'
#
loop_
_entity.id
_entity.type
_entity.pdbx_description
1 polymer ?
#
loop_
_entity_poly.entity_id
_entity_poly.type
_entity_poly.pdbx_seq_one_letter_code
_entity_poly.pdbx_strand_id
1 'polypeptide(L)'
;MIVRPKRIYRKRIPYGMQNFEDVIKEDCYYVDKTPFIEQIEESNKYFFFIRPRRFGKTLTLSMLENYYDINKKDKFEEIFGKLYIGQNPTPEHSTYLIIHLNFAIIVGDLNDYKHGMDNYCRTQFNYFADVYSHLLPEGTKEGLNQQEDAVNQLNYLCTQSKKSGQKIYLFIDEYDHFTNQILAHKEHEQRYRTQTHGEGYLRKFFDTIKGAAGDTIARIFVTGVSPVTMDDLTSGFNIGTNYSLSPDFNEMTGFTEEEVREMLDYYGS
;
A
#
# COMPACT_ATOMS: atom_id res chain seq x y z
N MET A 1 40.81 39.38 -2.95
CA MET A 1 39.49 38.97 -2.39
C MET A 1 38.95 37.85 -3.24
N ILE A 2 38.97 36.61 -2.76
CA ILE A 2 38.42 35.46 -3.51
C ILE A 2 36.90 35.47 -3.27
N VAL A 3 36.16 35.88 -4.30
CA VAL A 3 34.68 35.78 -4.28
C VAL A 3 34.36 34.31 -4.39
N ARG A 4 33.95 33.69 -3.27
CA ARG A 4 33.42 32.32 -3.31
C ARG A 4 32.11 32.36 -4.08
N PRO A 5 31.90 31.50 -5.10
CA PRO A 5 30.64 31.44 -5.82
C PRO A 5 29.51 31.10 -4.81
N LYS A 6 28.36 31.80 -4.95
CA LYS A 6 27.15 31.50 -4.16
C LYS A 6 26.82 30.03 -4.34
N ARG A 7 26.88 29.22 -3.30
CA ARG A 7 26.40 27.82 -3.36
C ARG A 7 24.93 27.85 -3.71
N ILE A 8 24.59 27.39 -4.91
CA ILE A 8 23.20 27.09 -5.27
C ILE A 8 22.86 25.81 -4.51
N TYR A 9 22.01 25.94 -3.49
CA TYR A 9 21.49 24.77 -2.78
C TYR A 9 20.46 24.10 -3.69
N ARG A 10 20.85 22.96 -4.27
CA ARG A 10 19.96 22.10 -5.04
C ARG A 10 19.26 21.12 -4.09
N LYS A 11 18.02 20.77 -4.39
CA LYS A 11 17.27 19.75 -3.65
C LYS A 11 18.00 18.41 -3.71
N ARG A 12 17.97 17.65 -2.62
CA ARG A 12 18.55 16.32 -2.57
C ARG A 12 17.67 15.32 -3.33
N ILE A 13 18.28 14.41 -4.10
CA ILE A 13 17.57 13.26 -4.66
C ILE A 13 17.19 12.31 -3.51
N PRO A 14 15.93 11.86 -3.38
CA PRO A 14 15.47 11.01 -2.27
C PRO A 14 15.88 9.55 -2.45
N TYR A 15 17.20 9.30 -2.61
CA TYR A 15 17.72 7.95 -2.81
C TYR A 15 17.47 7.07 -1.57
N GLY A 16 16.75 5.94 -1.78
CA GLY A 16 16.44 4.98 -0.70
C GLY A 16 15.31 5.42 0.24
N MET A 17 14.72 6.60 0.04
CA MET A 17 13.58 7.06 0.83
C MET A 17 12.29 6.41 0.33
N GLN A 18 11.53 5.84 1.26
CA GLN A 18 10.25 5.16 0.99
C GLN A 18 9.07 5.87 1.65
N ASN A 19 9.33 6.75 2.62
CA ASN A 19 8.30 7.54 3.30
C ASN A 19 8.08 8.85 2.54
N PHE A 20 6.86 9.04 2.03
CA PHE A 20 6.50 10.21 1.25
C PHE A 20 6.53 11.51 2.09
N GLU A 21 6.05 11.46 3.33
CA GLU A 21 6.06 12.60 4.25
C GLU A 21 7.50 13.12 4.48
N ASP A 22 8.46 12.20 4.62
CA ASP A 22 9.88 12.57 4.79
C ASP A 22 10.46 13.18 3.51
N VAL A 23 10.12 12.66 2.32
CA VAL A 23 10.56 13.21 1.02
C VAL A 23 10.14 14.68 0.89
N ILE A 24 8.90 14.99 1.29
CA ILE A 24 8.36 16.35 1.23
C ILE A 24 8.98 17.24 2.31
N LYS A 25 9.04 16.78 3.56
CA LYS A 25 9.58 17.55 4.70
C LYS A 25 11.04 17.90 4.54
N GLU A 26 11.85 16.99 3.97
CA GLU A 26 13.26 17.24 3.70
C GLU A 26 13.50 18.03 2.41
N ASP A 27 12.43 18.54 1.79
CA ASP A 27 12.47 19.29 0.52
C ASP A 27 13.30 18.60 -0.56
N CYS A 28 13.12 17.28 -0.71
CA CYS A 28 13.80 16.50 -1.73
C CYS A 28 13.27 16.82 -3.13
N TYR A 29 14.06 16.51 -4.17
CA TYR A 29 13.59 16.58 -5.54
C TYR A 29 12.56 15.48 -5.77
N TYR A 30 11.32 15.87 -5.96
CA TYR A 30 10.19 14.96 -6.18
C TYR A 30 9.51 15.29 -7.50
N VAL A 31 9.33 14.29 -8.35
CA VAL A 31 8.50 14.41 -9.55
C VAL A 31 7.06 14.15 -9.13
N ASP A 32 6.20 15.13 -9.32
CA ASP A 32 4.84 15.08 -8.80
C ASP A 32 3.99 14.03 -9.52
N LYS A 33 3.71 12.93 -8.83
CA LYS A 33 2.84 11.84 -9.27
C LYS A 33 1.44 11.90 -8.63
N THR A 34 1.14 12.96 -7.88
CA THR A 34 -0.15 13.10 -7.21
C THR A 34 -1.36 13.28 -8.15
N PRO A 35 -1.23 13.72 -9.43
CA PRO A 35 -2.35 13.70 -10.37
C PRO A 35 -2.98 12.32 -10.56
N PHE A 36 -2.20 11.23 -10.37
CA PHE A 36 -2.72 9.87 -10.47
C PHE A 36 -3.72 9.48 -9.37
N ILE A 37 -3.80 10.26 -8.30
CA ILE A 37 -4.79 10.04 -7.22
C ILE A 37 -6.21 10.16 -7.77
N GLU A 38 -6.50 11.19 -8.56
CA GLU A 38 -7.81 11.37 -9.20
C GLU A 38 -8.15 10.18 -10.12
N GLN A 39 -7.19 9.75 -10.93
CA GLN A 39 -7.38 8.61 -11.84
C GLN A 39 -7.61 7.29 -11.09
N ILE A 40 -6.94 7.09 -9.94
CA ILE A 40 -7.17 5.92 -9.07
C ILE A 40 -8.59 5.97 -8.49
N GLU A 41 -9.08 7.14 -8.10
CA GLU A 41 -10.43 7.30 -7.57
C GLU A 41 -11.53 7.04 -8.61
N GLU A 42 -11.29 7.45 -9.86
CA GLU A 42 -12.18 7.20 -10.99
C GLU A 42 -12.16 5.74 -11.48
N SER A 43 -11.14 4.98 -11.08
CA SER A 43 -10.94 3.58 -11.45
C SER A 43 -11.70 2.62 -10.53
N ASN A 44 -11.56 1.30 -10.78
CA ASN A 44 -12.10 0.29 -9.90
C ASN A 44 -11.50 0.45 -8.48
N LYS A 45 -12.35 0.39 -7.48
CA LYS A 45 -11.98 0.52 -6.05
C LYS A 45 -11.00 -0.57 -5.56
N TYR A 46 -10.87 -1.64 -6.31
CA TYR A 46 -9.97 -2.76 -6.02
C TYR A 46 -8.89 -2.80 -7.10
N PHE A 47 -7.80 -2.12 -6.83
CA PHE A 47 -6.77 -1.73 -7.77
C PHE A 47 -5.54 -2.62 -7.62
N PHE A 48 -5.14 -3.31 -8.71
CA PHE A 48 -3.90 -4.06 -8.77
C PHE A 48 -2.90 -3.36 -9.68
N PHE A 49 -1.66 -3.20 -9.18
CA PHE A 49 -0.62 -2.50 -9.91
C PHE A 49 0.75 -3.16 -9.70
N ILE A 50 1.21 -3.85 -10.71
CA ILE A 50 2.46 -4.61 -10.70
C ILE A 50 3.52 -3.84 -11.47
N ARG A 51 4.69 -3.67 -10.87
CA ARG A 51 5.86 -3.04 -11.48
C ARG A 51 7.14 -3.74 -11.01
N PRO A 52 8.21 -3.70 -11.80
CA PRO A 52 9.51 -4.20 -11.37
C PRO A 52 9.97 -3.59 -10.05
N ARG A 53 10.94 -4.23 -9.40
CA ARG A 53 11.59 -3.67 -8.22
C ARG A 53 12.24 -2.33 -8.54
N ARG A 54 12.29 -1.41 -7.57
CA ARG A 54 12.89 -0.06 -7.66
C ARG A 54 12.16 0.92 -8.59
N PHE A 55 10.92 0.65 -8.95
CA PHE A 55 10.06 1.56 -9.73
C PHE A 55 9.23 2.52 -8.87
N GLY A 56 9.50 2.64 -7.57
CA GLY A 56 8.81 3.61 -6.72
C GLY A 56 7.47 3.15 -6.15
N LYS A 57 7.09 1.86 -6.26
CA LYS A 57 5.83 1.31 -5.73
C LYS A 57 5.57 1.70 -4.27
N THR A 58 6.53 1.40 -3.39
CA THR A 58 6.41 1.67 -1.95
C THR A 58 6.27 3.17 -1.65
N LEU A 59 6.96 4.04 -2.41
CA LEU A 59 6.80 5.49 -2.28
C LEU A 59 5.40 5.93 -2.72
N THR A 60 4.87 5.35 -3.80
CA THR A 60 3.49 5.60 -4.25
C THR A 60 2.48 5.15 -3.20
N LEU A 61 2.64 3.96 -2.60
CA LEU A 61 1.79 3.52 -1.49
C LEU A 61 1.85 4.52 -0.33
N SER A 62 3.05 4.94 0.08
CA SER A 62 3.23 5.92 1.15
C SER A 62 2.58 7.27 0.82
N MET A 63 2.61 7.71 -0.44
CA MET A 63 1.88 8.90 -0.90
C MET A 63 0.37 8.73 -0.72
N LEU A 64 -0.19 7.61 -1.20
CA LEU A 64 -1.62 7.30 -1.08
C LEU A 64 -2.07 7.19 0.39
N GLU A 65 -1.29 6.52 1.23
CA GLU A 65 -1.56 6.41 2.67
C GLU A 65 -1.63 7.80 3.33
N ASN A 66 -0.63 8.65 3.09
CA ASN A 66 -0.64 10.01 3.65
C ASN A 66 -1.82 10.85 3.13
N TYR A 67 -2.26 10.62 1.89
CA TYR A 67 -3.37 11.35 1.30
C TYR A 67 -4.72 10.93 1.89
N TYR A 68 -4.93 9.63 2.10
CA TYR A 68 -6.21 9.08 2.50
C TYR A 68 -6.40 8.93 4.01
N ASP A 69 -5.31 8.88 4.80
CA ASP A 69 -5.36 8.68 6.25
C ASP A 69 -6.10 9.82 6.97
N ILE A 70 -7.18 9.48 7.64
CA ILE A 70 -8.00 10.43 8.43
C ILE A 70 -7.16 11.17 9.47
N ASN A 71 -6.11 10.55 10.02
CA ASN A 71 -5.21 11.15 10.98
C ASN A 71 -4.20 12.14 10.37
N LYS A 72 -4.15 12.24 9.04
CA LYS A 72 -3.28 13.20 8.34
C LYS A 72 -4.00 14.49 7.94
N LYS A 73 -5.27 14.63 8.27
CA LYS A 73 -6.08 15.80 7.91
C LYS A 73 -5.42 17.13 8.28
N ASP A 74 -4.90 17.25 9.48
CA ASP A 74 -4.27 18.49 9.97
C ASP A 74 -2.89 18.76 9.33
N LYS A 75 -2.28 17.74 8.70
CA LYS A 75 -1.00 17.83 7.98
C LYS A 75 -1.17 17.93 6.48
N PHE A 76 -2.39 17.94 5.99
CA PHE A 76 -2.66 17.88 4.54
C PHE A 76 -1.96 18.99 3.78
N GLU A 77 -2.10 20.23 4.23
CA GLU A 77 -1.47 21.40 3.59
C GLU A 77 0.07 21.32 3.65
N GLU A 78 0.64 20.83 4.77
CA GLU A 78 2.10 20.67 4.92
C GLU A 78 2.65 19.66 3.91
N ILE A 79 1.95 18.53 3.70
CA ILE A 79 2.42 17.42 2.86
C ILE A 79 2.09 17.66 1.39
N PHE A 80 0.88 18.11 1.07
CA PHE A 80 0.35 18.15 -0.29
C PHE A 80 0.18 19.57 -0.86
N GLY A 81 0.19 20.62 -0.03
CA GLY A 81 -0.21 21.97 -0.44
C GLY A 81 0.58 22.54 -1.63
N LYS A 82 1.81 22.08 -1.90
CA LYS A 82 2.63 22.50 -3.04
C LYS A 82 2.49 21.59 -4.28
N LEU A 83 1.76 20.49 -4.17
CA LEU A 83 1.58 19.48 -5.20
C LEU A 83 0.24 19.66 -5.91
N TYR A 84 0.09 19.03 -7.08
CA TYR A 84 -1.13 19.11 -7.87
C TYR A 84 -2.37 18.78 -7.04
N ILE A 85 -2.36 17.64 -6.32
CA ILE A 85 -3.52 17.16 -5.56
C ILE A 85 -3.83 18.05 -4.34
N GLY A 86 -2.84 18.75 -3.81
CA GLY A 86 -3.05 19.73 -2.74
C GLY A 86 -3.78 20.97 -3.21
N GLN A 87 -3.62 21.35 -4.49
CA GLN A 87 -4.36 22.44 -5.14
C GLN A 87 -5.73 21.99 -5.65
N ASN A 88 -5.92 20.69 -5.86
CA ASN A 88 -7.13 20.07 -6.41
C ASN A 88 -7.55 18.86 -5.55
N PRO A 89 -7.86 19.05 -4.24
CA PRO A 89 -8.15 17.93 -3.36
C PRO A 89 -9.47 17.27 -3.71
N THR A 90 -9.50 15.94 -3.68
CA THR A 90 -10.72 15.16 -3.88
C THR A 90 -11.55 15.09 -2.58
N PRO A 91 -12.83 14.74 -2.65
CA PRO A 91 -13.64 14.52 -1.44
C PRO A 91 -13.17 13.35 -0.57
N GLU A 92 -12.35 12.43 -1.11
CA GLU A 92 -11.89 11.23 -0.40
C GLU A 92 -10.64 11.47 0.45
N HIS A 93 -9.96 12.64 0.33
CA HIS A 93 -8.75 12.91 1.12
C HIS A 93 -9.04 12.87 2.62
N SER A 94 -8.14 12.27 3.38
CA SER A 94 -8.20 12.20 4.85
C SER A 94 -9.53 11.65 5.39
N THR A 95 -10.07 10.59 4.76
CA THR A 95 -11.37 10.02 5.12
C THR A 95 -11.33 8.54 5.52
N TYR A 96 -10.18 7.87 5.38
CA TYR A 96 -10.07 6.43 5.62
C TYR A 96 -9.23 6.08 6.84
N LEU A 97 -9.53 4.94 7.45
CA LEU A 97 -8.60 4.22 8.30
C LEU A 97 -7.68 3.39 7.39
N ILE A 98 -6.37 3.45 7.60
CA ILE A 98 -5.38 2.80 6.73
C ILE A 98 -4.91 1.49 7.36
N ILE A 99 -5.05 0.38 6.63
CA ILE A 99 -4.34 -0.87 6.92
C ILE A 99 -3.28 -1.06 5.83
N HIS A 100 -2.01 -1.16 6.21
CA HIS A 100 -0.91 -1.49 5.30
C HIS A 100 -0.30 -2.83 5.68
N LEU A 101 -0.29 -3.76 4.74
CA LEU A 101 0.33 -5.07 4.88
C LEU A 101 1.44 -5.22 3.82
N ASN A 102 2.67 -5.44 4.27
CA ASN A 102 3.80 -5.76 3.39
C ASN A 102 4.16 -7.23 3.54
N PHE A 103 3.83 -8.04 2.56
CA PHE A 103 4.03 -9.49 2.64
C PHE A 103 5.50 -9.92 2.52
N ALA A 104 6.41 -9.02 2.10
CA ALA A 104 7.84 -9.30 2.13
C ALA A 104 8.41 -9.42 3.55
N ILE A 105 7.71 -8.90 4.56
CA ILE A 105 8.17 -8.90 5.97
C ILE A 105 7.71 -10.16 6.71
N ILE A 106 6.80 -10.95 6.14
CA ILE A 106 6.31 -12.18 6.77
C ILE A 106 7.48 -13.16 6.93
N VAL A 107 7.84 -13.46 8.17
CA VAL A 107 8.92 -14.38 8.53
C VAL A 107 8.32 -15.76 8.76
N GLY A 108 8.88 -16.77 8.13
CA GLY A 108 8.49 -18.17 8.28
C GLY A 108 9.01 -18.99 7.11
N ASP A 109 9.26 -20.27 7.35
CA ASP A 109 9.47 -21.19 6.25
C ASP A 109 8.11 -21.58 5.63
N LEU A 110 8.16 -22.27 4.49
CA LEU A 110 6.96 -22.71 3.77
C LEU A 110 6.06 -23.66 4.59
N ASN A 111 6.59 -24.26 5.67
CA ASN A 111 5.83 -25.15 6.54
C ASN A 111 5.06 -24.39 7.62
N ASP A 112 5.50 -23.17 7.95
CA ASP A 112 4.97 -22.37 9.06
C ASP A 112 4.44 -21.00 8.59
N TYR A 113 4.12 -20.87 7.31
CA TYR A 113 3.64 -19.60 6.71
C TYR A 113 2.41 -19.04 7.44
N LYS A 114 1.46 -19.92 7.82
CA LYS A 114 0.27 -19.50 8.58
C LYS A 114 0.66 -18.79 9.86
N HIS A 115 1.56 -19.37 10.64
CA HIS A 115 2.01 -18.80 11.91
C HIS A 115 2.77 -17.48 11.69
N GLY A 116 3.65 -17.42 10.67
CA GLY A 116 4.34 -16.18 10.29
C GLY A 116 3.36 -15.07 9.89
N MET A 117 2.34 -15.40 9.08
CA MET A 117 1.30 -14.47 8.67
C MET A 117 0.45 -13.99 9.86
N ASP A 118 0.03 -14.90 10.75
CA ASP A 118 -0.75 -14.57 11.93
C ASP A 118 0.01 -13.63 12.87
N ASN A 119 1.29 -13.89 13.13
CA ASN A 119 2.13 -13.03 13.96
C ASN A 119 2.34 -11.65 13.33
N TYR A 120 2.62 -11.60 12.03
CA TYR A 120 2.77 -10.35 11.31
C TYR A 120 1.48 -9.53 11.32
N CYS A 121 0.37 -10.12 10.90
CA CYS A 121 -0.93 -9.46 10.89
C CYS A 121 -1.35 -9.01 12.29
N ARG A 122 -1.14 -9.82 13.32
CA ARG A 122 -1.40 -9.44 14.72
C ARG A 122 -0.68 -8.15 15.10
N THR A 123 0.58 -8.01 14.70
CA THR A 123 1.37 -6.81 14.97
C THR A 123 0.78 -5.58 14.24
N GLN A 124 0.47 -5.72 12.94
CA GLN A 124 -0.07 -4.63 12.14
C GLN A 124 -1.48 -4.23 12.61
N PHE A 125 -2.31 -5.19 12.96
CA PHE A 125 -3.68 -4.94 13.42
C PHE A 125 -3.72 -4.31 14.84
N ASN A 126 -2.80 -4.69 15.72
CA ASN A 126 -2.64 -3.99 17.01
C ASN A 126 -2.18 -2.55 16.82
N TYR A 127 -1.23 -2.31 15.92
CA TYR A 127 -0.81 -0.95 15.56
C TYR A 127 -1.98 -0.13 15.02
N PHE A 128 -2.78 -0.69 14.11
CA PHE A 128 -4.00 -0.06 13.61
C PHE A 128 -4.97 0.29 14.73
N ALA A 129 -5.24 -0.64 15.65
CA ALA A 129 -6.15 -0.42 16.78
C ALA A 129 -5.64 0.68 17.73
N ASP A 130 -4.31 0.79 17.91
CA ASP A 130 -3.69 1.86 18.71
C ASP A 130 -3.81 3.23 18.02
N VAL A 131 -3.43 3.31 16.73
CA VAL A 131 -3.43 4.54 15.95
C VAL A 131 -4.84 5.15 15.82
N TYR A 132 -5.86 4.29 15.68
CA TYR A 132 -7.25 4.72 15.51
C TYR A 132 -8.11 4.51 16.75
N SER A 133 -7.50 4.35 17.94
CA SER A 133 -8.23 4.10 19.20
C SER A 133 -9.27 5.17 19.52
N HIS A 134 -9.05 6.41 19.09
CA HIS A 134 -9.98 7.54 19.30
C HIS A 134 -11.19 7.54 18.34
N LEU A 135 -11.16 6.69 17.29
CA LEU A 135 -12.23 6.53 16.30
C LEU A 135 -12.93 5.18 16.40
N LEU A 136 -12.30 4.19 17.01
CA LEU A 136 -12.82 2.85 17.16
C LEU A 136 -13.54 2.67 18.52
N PRO A 137 -14.48 1.72 18.64
CA PRO A 137 -15.13 1.43 19.91
C PRO A 137 -14.13 1.07 21.02
N GLU A 138 -14.42 1.50 22.24
CA GLU A 138 -13.64 1.12 23.43
C GLU A 138 -13.52 -0.42 23.53
N GLY A 139 -12.35 -0.92 23.96
CA GLY A 139 -12.08 -2.35 24.08
C GLY A 139 -11.79 -3.05 22.75
N THR A 140 -11.65 -2.31 21.63
CA THR A 140 -11.32 -2.90 20.32
C THR A 140 -10.01 -3.66 20.34
N LYS A 141 -8.96 -3.15 20.97
CA LYS A 141 -7.65 -3.82 21.03
C LYS A 141 -7.70 -5.10 21.87
N GLU A 142 -8.38 -5.07 22.99
CA GLU A 142 -8.58 -6.22 23.85
C GLU A 142 -9.34 -7.32 23.14
N GLY A 143 -10.44 -6.98 22.46
CA GLY A 143 -11.20 -7.93 21.66
C GLY A 143 -10.45 -8.48 20.46
N LEU A 144 -9.59 -7.64 19.81
CA LEU A 144 -8.70 -8.06 18.73
C LEU A 144 -7.73 -9.15 19.19
N ASN A 145 -7.14 -8.99 20.38
CA ASN A 145 -6.17 -9.96 20.92
C ASN A 145 -6.82 -11.29 21.39
N GLN A 146 -8.13 -11.36 21.45
CA GLN A 146 -8.87 -12.61 21.72
C GLN A 146 -9.13 -13.40 20.42
N GLN A 147 -8.86 -12.82 19.24
CA GLN A 147 -9.06 -13.51 17.97
C GLN A 147 -7.90 -14.49 17.70
N GLU A 148 -8.24 -15.68 17.20
CA GLU A 148 -7.31 -16.82 17.07
C GLU A 148 -6.24 -16.58 15.98
N ASP A 149 -6.63 -16.01 14.84
CA ASP A 149 -5.78 -15.88 13.66
C ASP A 149 -6.02 -14.56 12.88
N ALA A 150 -5.21 -14.30 11.86
CA ALA A 150 -5.28 -13.10 11.06
C ALA A 150 -6.62 -12.92 10.34
N VAL A 151 -7.28 -14.02 9.94
CA VAL A 151 -8.59 -13.99 9.28
C VAL A 151 -9.66 -13.46 10.24
N ASN A 152 -9.70 -14.02 11.46
CA ASN A 152 -10.63 -13.59 12.51
C ASN A 152 -10.32 -12.17 12.99
N GLN A 153 -9.04 -11.79 13.11
CA GLN A 153 -8.62 -10.45 13.48
C GLN A 153 -9.07 -9.41 12.46
N LEU A 154 -8.92 -9.67 11.15
CA LEU A 154 -9.36 -8.77 10.10
C LEU A 154 -10.89 -8.61 10.11
N ASN A 155 -11.64 -9.70 10.22
CA ASN A 155 -13.09 -9.66 10.35
C ASN A 155 -13.56 -8.86 11.56
N TYR A 156 -12.87 -9.03 12.68
CA TYR A 156 -13.14 -8.27 13.90
C TYR A 156 -12.91 -6.77 13.70
N LEU A 157 -11.77 -6.36 13.13
CA LEU A 157 -11.47 -4.94 12.84
C LEU A 157 -12.48 -4.34 11.86
N CYS A 158 -12.86 -5.05 10.81
CA CYS A 158 -13.92 -4.61 9.91
C CYS A 158 -15.24 -4.38 10.67
N THR A 159 -15.58 -5.29 11.59
CA THR A 159 -16.78 -5.13 12.41
C THR A 159 -16.72 -3.91 13.32
N GLN A 160 -15.58 -3.64 13.98
CA GLN A 160 -15.42 -2.47 14.83
C GLN A 160 -15.42 -1.17 14.01
N SER A 161 -14.73 -1.13 12.87
CA SER A 161 -14.75 0.02 11.95
C SER A 161 -16.16 0.33 11.45
N LYS A 162 -16.94 -0.70 11.10
CA LYS A 162 -18.34 -0.54 10.71
C LYS A 162 -19.21 0.05 11.83
N LYS A 163 -19.04 -0.41 13.08
CA LYS A 163 -19.75 0.14 14.24
C LYS A 163 -19.48 1.61 14.47
N SER A 164 -18.28 2.07 14.18
CA SER A 164 -17.91 3.49 14.29
C SER A 164 -18.20 4.31 13.02
N GLY A 165 -18.82 3.70 12.00
CA GLY A 165 -19.12 4.38 10.75
C GLY A 165 -17.89 4.67 9.88
N GLN A 166 -16.73 4.10 10.22
CA GLN A 166 -15.47 4.32 9.52
C GLN A 166 -15.29 3.35 8.36
N LYS A 167 -14.56 3.78 7.34
CA LYS A 167 -14.18 2.96 6.19
C LYS A 167 -12.68 2.72 6.19
N ILE A 168 -12.28 1.56 5.71
CA ILE A 168 -10.89 1.13 5.60
C ILE A 168 -10.43 1.24 4.15
N TYR A 169 -9.24 1.78 3.94
CA TYR A 169 -8.46 1.58 2.73
C TYR A 169 -7.33 0.58 3.04
N LEU A 170 -7.36 -0.55 2.37
CA LEU A 170 -6.39 -1.63 2.56
C LEU A 170 -5.31 -1.55 1.49
N PHE A 171 -4.05 -1.43 1.92
CA PHE A 171 -2.87 -1.49 1.07
C PHE A 171 -2.15 -2.83 1.30
N ILE A 172 -1.80 -3.52 0.22
CA ILE A 172 -1.02 -4.76 0.26
C ILE A 172 0.18 -4.58 -0.66
N ASP A 173 1.38 -4.51 -0.07
CA ASP A 173 2.65 -4.45 -0.81
C ASP A 173 3.29 -5.83 -0.90
N GLU A 174 4.01 -6.08 -2.01
CA GLU A 174 4.75 -7.32 -2.27
C GLU A 174 3.88 -8.60 -2.08
N TYR A 175 2.61 -8.55 -2.55
CA TYR A 175 1.63 -9.64 -2.39
C TYR A 175 2.12 -10.98 -2.92
N ASP A 176 3.00 -10.96 -3.91
CA ASP A 176 3.57 -12.10 -4.62
C ASP A 176 4.88 -12.62 -4.02
N HIS A 177 5.38 -11.99 -2.94
CA HIS A 177 6.67 -12.36 -2.33
C HIS A 177 6.70 -13.82 -1.90
N PHE A 178 5.68 -14.28 -1.20
CA PHE A 178 5.55 -15.65 -0.74
C PHE A 178 5.52 -16.65 -1.91
N THR A 179 4.75 -16.35 -2.93
CA THR A 179 4.63 -17.20 -4.12
C THR A 179 5.92 -17.30 -4.89
N ASN A 180 6.61 -16.17 -5.04
CA ASN A 180 7.91 -16.16 -5.71
C ASN A 180 8.95 -17.00 -4.94
N GLN A 181 8.89 -17.04 -3.61
CA GLN A 181 9.73 -17.93 -2.81
C GLN A 181 9.41 -19.41 -3.07
N ILE A 182 8.13 -19.77 -3.15
CA ILE A 182 7.72 -21.16 -3.44
C ILE A 182 8.15 -21.58 -4.85
N LEU A 183 7.91 -20.74 -5.84
CA LEU A 183 8.24 -21.04 -7.24
C LEU A 183 9.74 -21.13 -7.52
N ALA A 184 10.56 -20.43 -6.72
CA ALA A 184 12.02 -20.52 -6.80
C ALA A 184 12.55 -21.94 -6.45
N HIS A 185 11.76 -22.74 -5.75
CA HIS A 185 12.11 -24.11 -5.34
C HIS A 185 11.18 -25.12 -6.01
N LYS A 186 11.60 -25.70 -7.15
CA LYS A 186 10.81 -26.68 -7.95
C LYS A 186 10.17 -27.83 -7.16
N GLU A 187 10.74 -28.17 -5.99
CA GLU A 187 10.23 -29.23 -5.11
C GLU A 187 8.96 -28.81 -4.32
N HIS A 188 8.55 -27.54 -4.40
CA HIS A 188 7.47 -26.98 -3.59
C HIS A 188 6.20 -26.64 -4.36
N GLU A 189 6.09 -26.98 -5.67
CA GLU A 189 4.90 -26.69 -6.48
C GLU A 189 3.61 -27.25 -5.84
N GLN A 190 3.69 -28.44 -5.25
CA GLN A 190 2.54 -29.06 -4.60
C GLN A 190 2.13 -28.31 -3.32
N ARG A 191 3.08 -27.71 -2.59
CA ARG A 191 2.83 -26.88 -1.41
C ARG A 191 2.24 -25.51 -1.78
N TYR A 192 2.69 -24.94 -2.89
CA TYR A 192 2.10 -23.73 -3.44
C TYR A 192 0.60 -23.92 -3.67
N ARG A 193 0.22 -24.97 -4.37
CA ARG A 193 -1.18 -25.31 -4.62
C ARG A 193 -1.98 -25.49 -3.32
N THR A 194 -1.39 -26.08 -2.29
CA THR A 194 -2.05 -26.26 -0.99
C THR A 194 -2.33 -24.93 -0.28
N GLN A 195 -1.50 -23.90 -0.45
CA GLN A 195 -1.66 -22.60 0.22
C GLN A 195 -2.52 -21.61 -0.59
N THR A 196 -2.48 -21.69 -1.91
CA THR A 196 -3.16 -20.74 -2.82
C THR A 196 -4.45 -21.29 -3.42
N HIS A 197 -4.62 -22.62 -3.49
CA HIS A 197 -5.79 -23.26 -4.06
C HIS A 197 -6.67 -23.91 -2.96
N GLY A 198 -7.95 -24.04 -3.24
CA GLY A 198 -8.88 -24.74 -2.40
C GLY A 198 -9.06 -24.07 -1.02
N GLU A 199 -8.70 -24.78 0.06
CA GLU A 199 -8.81 -24.32 1.45
C GLU A 199 -7.56 -23.63 1.99
N GLY A 200 -6.60 -23.22 1.14
CA GLY A 200 -5.35 -22.59 1.55
C GLY A 200 -5.55 -21.33 2.41
N TYR A 201 -4.69 -21.13 3.41
CA TYR A 201 -4.84 -20.04 4.39
C TYR A 201 -4.79 -18.65 3.75
N LEU A 202 -3.87 -18.45 2.80
CA LEU A 202 -3.76 -17.18 2.07
C LEU A 202 -5.04 -16.88 1.28
N ARG A 203 -5.63 -17.90 0.65
CA ARG A 203 -6.91 -17.76 -0.05
C ARG A 203 -8.02 -17.35 0.91
N LYS A 204 -8.13 -18.01 2.08
CA LYS A 204 -9.14 -17.65 3.12
C LYS A 204 -8.99 -16.20 3.56
N PHE A 205 -7.76 -15.70 3.67
CA PHE A 205 -7.49 -14.30 3.99
C PHE A 205 -8.01 -13.35 2.89
N PHE A 206 -7.75 -13.64 1.62
CA PHE A 206 -8.27 -12.86 0.51
C PHE A 206 -9.79 -12.97 0.34
N ASP A 207 -10.38 -14.14 0.62
CA ASP A 207 -11.84 -14.31 0.64
C ASP A 207 -12.49 -13.46 1.75
N THR A 208 -11.81 -13.31 2.88
CA THR A 208 -12.24 -12.41 3.97
C THR A 208 -12.21 -10.94 3.54
N ILE A 209 -11.13 -10.51 2.88
CA ILE A 209 -11.03 -9.17 2.29
C ILE A 209 -12.18 -8.94 1.30
N LYS A 210 -12.43 -9.92 0.43
CA LYS A 210 -13.54 -9.86 -0.53
C LYS A 210 -14.90 -9.75 0.14
N GLY A 211 -15.12 -10.49 1.21
CA GLY A 211 -16.38 -10.45 1.98
C GLY A 211 -16.62 -9.10 2.66
N ALA A 212 -15.57 -8.37 3.04
CA ALA A 212 -15.65 -7.05 3.63
C ALA A 212 -15.63 -5.92 2.58
N ALA A 213 -15.32 -6.25 1.31
CA ALA A 213 -15.21 -5.30 0.21
C ALA A 213 -16.57 -4.67 -0.14
N GLY A 214 -16.56 -3.35 -0.37
CA GLY A 214 -17.77 -2.57 -0.66
C GLY A 214 -18.59 -2.18 0.58
N ASP A 215 -18.41 -2.87 1.69
CA ASP A 215 -19.04 -2.50 2.97
C ASP A 215 -18.05 -1.71 3.84
N THR A 216 -17.16 -2.39 4.55
CA THR A 216 -16.20 -1.74 5.46
C THR A 216 -14.87 -1.44 4.76
N ILE A 217 -14.33 -2.38 3.98
CA ILE A 217 -13.17 -2.13 3.11
C ILE A 217 -13.68 -1.43 1.85
N ALA A 218 -13.56 -0.12 1.82
CA ALA A 218 -14.07 0.70 0.72
C ALA A 218 -13.17 0.67 -0.50
N ARG A 219 -11.84 0.60 -0.30
CA ARG A 219 -10.83 0.55 -1.36
C ARG A 219 -9.72 -0.42 -1.01
N ILE A 220 -9.12 -1.01 -2.03
CA ILE A 220 -7.96 -1.90 -1.90
C ILE A 220 -6.95 -1.51 -2.98
N PHE A 221 -5.68 -1.37 -2.58
CA PHE A 221 -4.58 -1.22 -3.50
C PHE A 221 -3.55 -2.33 -3.26
N VAL A 222 -3.33 -3.16 -4.27
CA VAL A 222 -2.40 -4.29 -4.20
C VAL A 222 -1.25 -4.06 -5.16
N THR A 223 -0.02 -4.21 -4.68
CA THR A 223 1.17 -4.14 -5.52
C THR A 223 2.14 -5.29 -5.29
N GLY A 224 2.94 -5.56 -6.31
CA GLY A 224 3.92 -6.64 -6.34
C GLY A 224 4.84 -6.54 -7.55
N VAL A 225 5.54 -7.63 -7.82
CA VAL A 225 6.53 -7.71 -8.91
C VAL A 225 6.08 -8.68 -10.02
N SER A 226 5.34 -9.73 -9.69
CA SER A 226 4.96 -10.79 -10.62
C SER A 226 3.45 -10.97 -10.72
N PRO A 227 2.89 -11.10 -11.92
CA PRO A 227 1.48 -11.41 -12.12
C PRO A 227 1.13 -12.90 -11.87
N VAL A 228 2.12 -13.78 -11.72
CA VAL A 228 1.95 -15.25 -11.72
C VAL A 228 1.01 -15.75 -10.62
N THR A 229 0.90 -15.03 -9.53
CA THR A 229 0.01 -15.35 -8.40
C THR A 229 -1.39 -14.79 -8.54
N MET A 230 -1.57 -13.81 -9.43
CA MET A 230 -2.88 -13.16 -9.54
C MET A 230 -3.96 -14.15 -9.94
N ASP A 231 -3.72 -14.98 -10.95
CA ASP A 231 -4.74 -15.91 -11.46
C ASP A 231 -5.14 -16.95 -10.41
N ASP A 232 -4.21 -17.40 -9.59
CA ASP A 232 -4.44 -18.41 -8.56
C ASP A 232 -5.10 -17.82 -7.29
N LEU A 233 -4.68 -16.63 -6.86
CA LEU A 233 -5.31 -15.90 -5.74
C LEU A 233 -6.59 -15.21 -6.18
N THR A 234 -6.63 -14.68 -7.42
CA THR A 234 -7.79 -13.91 -7.92
C THR A 234 -8.90 -14.77 -8.49
N SER A 235 -8.71 -16.08 -8.71
CA SER A 235 -9.88 -16.96 -8.93
C SER A 235 -10.88 -16.90 -7.76
N GLY A 236 -10.39 -16.57 -6.55
CA GLY A 236 -11.20 -16.18 -5.38
C GLY A 236 -11.48 -14.66 -5.28
N PHE A 237 -10.55 -13.81 -5.72
CA PHE A 237 -10.59 -12.34 -5.59
C PHE A 237 -10.91 -11.65 -6.93
N ASN A 238 -11.93 -12.11 -7.64
CA ASN A 238 -12.34 -11.63 -8.96
C ASN A 238 -13.02 -10.24 -8.98
N ILE A 239 -12.91 -9.47 -7.91
CA ILE A 239 -13.47 -8.12 -7.80
C ILE A 239 -12.45 -7.02 -8.20
N GLY A 240 -11.17 -7.37 -8.28
CA GLY A 240 -10.10 -6.42 -8.59
C GLY A 240 -9.83 -6.29 -10.09
N THR A 241 -9.32 -5.13 -10.48
CA THR A 241 -8.86 -4.86 -11.84
C THR A 241 -7.34 -4.62 -11.85
N ASN A 242 -6.65 -5.30 -12.78
CA ASN A 242 -5.21 -5.14 -12.96
C ASN A 242 -4.92 -4.01 -13.95
N TYR A 243 -4.37 -2.91 -13.43
CA TYR A 243 -4.00 -1.72 -14.21
C TYR A 243 -2.53 -1.71 -14.62
N SER A 244 -1.78 -2.80 -14.40
CA SER A 244 -0.33 -2.85 -14.67
C SER A 244 0.03 -2.57 -16.14
N LEU A 245 -0.86 -2.90 -17.07
CA LEU A 245 -0.65 -2.68 -18.51
C LEU A 245 -1.56 -1.56 -19.06
N SER A 246 -2.33 -0.86 -18.20
CA SER A 246 -3.14 0.28 -18.64
C SER A 246 -2.25 1.44 -19.03
N PRO A 247 -2.45 2.03 -20.21
CA PRO A 247 -1.74 3.25 -20.63
C PRO A 247 -1.92 4.40 -19.62
N ASP A 248 -3.09 4.51 -19.01
CA ASP A 248 -3.45 5.60 -18.09
C ASP A 248 -2.56 5.63 -16.84
N PHE A 249 -2.00 4.47 -16.43
CA PHE A 249 -1.16 4.35 -15.24
C PHE A 249 0.31 4.05 -15.55
N ASN A 250 0.71 4.18 -16.82
CA ASN A 250 2.08 3.84 -17.22
C ASN A 250 3.13 4.74 -16.56
N GLU A 251 2.79 5.99 -16.32
CA GLU A 251 3.68 7.01 -15.77
C GLU A 251 3.49 7.25 -14.26
N MET A 252 2.59 6.51 -13.61
CA MET A 252 2.32 6.64 -12.18
C MET A 252 3.55 6.31 -11.31
N THR A 253 4.40 5.41 -11.78
CA THR A 253 5.66 5.06 -11.12
C THR A 253 6.83 5.12 -12.11
N GLY A 254 8.05 5.27 -11.59
CA GLY A 254 9.23 5.48 -12.42
C GLY A 254 9.31 6.91 -12.96
N PHE A 255 10.08 7.08 -14.02
CA PHE A 255 10.30 8.39 -14.67
C PHE A 255 10.12 8.26 -16.17
N THR A 256 9.50 9.27 -16.78
CA THR A 256 9.49 9.45 -18.23
C THR A 256 10.84 10.04 -18.70
N GLU A 257 11.09 9.97 -20.00
CA GLU A 257 12.28 10.61 -20.57
C GLU A 257 12.31 12.12 -20.34
N GLU A 258 11.15 12.78 -20.43
CA GLU A 258 10.99 14.21 -20.18
C GLU A 258 11.31 14.57 -18.73
N GLU A 259 10.74 13.85 -17.76
CA GLU A 259 11.04 14.04 -16.33
C GLU A 259 12.52 13.85 -16.00
N VAL A 260 13.18 12.89 -16.67
CA VAL A 260 14.63 12.70 -16.51
C VAL A 260 15.42 13.87 -17.10
N ARG A 261 15.02 14.40 -18.26
CA ARG A 261 15.63 15.58 -18.88
C ARG A 261 15.48 16.81 -17.97
N GLU A 262 14.30 17.08 -17.46
CA GLU A 262 14.06 18.18 -16.52
C GLU A 262 14.92 18.04 -15.25
N MET A 263 15.05 16.82 -14.72
CA MET A 263 15.91 16.56 -13.57
C MET A 263 17.38 16.82 -13.88
N LEU A 264 17.87 16.40 -15.05
CA LEU A 264 19.24 16.65 -15.48
C LEU A 264 19.51 18.15 -15.67
N ASP A 265 18.58 18.89 -16.28
CA ASP A 265 18.67 20.34 -16.45
C ASP A 265 18.68 21.06 -15.09
N TYR A 266 17.85 20.61 -14.14
CA TYR A 266 17.85 21.14 -12.78
C TYR A 266 19.20 20.96 -12.08
N TYR A 267 19.89 19.84 -12.30
CA TYR A 267 21.21 19.59 -11.72
C TYR A 267 22.36 20.12 -12.56
N GLY A 268 22.10 20.66 -13.78
CA GLY A 268 23.09 21.30 -14.65
C GLY A 268 24.11 20.32 -15.24
N SER A 269 23.61 19.19 -15.69
CA SER A 269 24.40 18.15 -16.37
C SER A 269 24.16 18.19 -17.85
#